data_f547fda1077c22b03d4a5fe15370bc5b
#
_entry.id   f547fda1077c22b03d4a5fe15370bc5b
#
_cell.length_a   1.000
_cell.length_b   1.000
_cell.length_c   1.000
_cell.angle_alpha   90.00
_cell.angle_beta   90.00
_cell.angle_gamma   90.00
#
_symmetry.space_group_name_H-M   'P 1'
#
loop_
_entity.id
_entity.type
_entity.pdbx_description
1 polymer ?
#
loop_
_entity_poly.entity_id
_entity_poly.type
_entity_poly.pdbx_seq_one_letter_code
_entity_poly.pdbx_strand_id
1 'polypeptide(L)'
;MAWARPSRRRRANVGAPTVPALKQQQDTIATLAELSRIGIPAAKIRLVFNLVEDGTDVSESFDALLSFIKEHPMTRASMRCRLGANEIYERVKGTSTDLAELAKDETDYKAQIAVAPDISEKLVLAQKLATRRLAAGVVPELDDCFAALELS
;
A
#
# COMPACT_ATOMS: atom_id res chain seq x y z
N MET A 1 31.60 -36.82 -7.99
CA MET A 1 31.06 -35.49 -8.40
C MET A 1 30.03 -35.06 -7.37
N ALA A 2 30.36 -34.03 -6.59
CA ALA A 2 29.39 -33.45 -5.67
C ALA A 2 28.45 -32.57 -6.47
N TRP A 3 27.20 -32.97 -6.62
CA TRP A 3 26.16 -32.08 -7.13
C TRP A 3 25.96 -30.97 -6.11
N ALA A 4 26.34 -29.74 -6.45
CA ALA A 4 25.97 -28.58 -5.66
C ALA A 4 24.43 -28.54 -5.59
N ARG A 5 23.89 -28.70 -4.38
CA ARG A 5 22.46 -28.46 -4.15
C ARG A 5 22.20 -27.04 -4.61
N PRO A 6 21.20 -26.80 -5.47
CA PRO A 6 20.83 -25.44 -5.81
C PRO A 6 20.55 -24.73 -4.50
N SER A 7 21.23 -23.59 -4.27
CA SER A 7 20.97 -22.71 -3.13
C SER A 7 19.46 -22.53 -3.08
N ARG A 8 18.84 -22.83 -1.93
CA ARG A 8 17.44 -22.49 -1.69
C ARG A 8 17.36 -20.99 -1.88
N ARG A 9 16.99 -20.53 -3.09
CA ARG A 9 16.56 -19.16 -3.27
C ARG A 9 15.48 -18.97 -2.21
N ARG A 10 15.73 -18.10 -1.25
CA ARG A 10 14.70 -17.67 -0.32
C ARG A 10 13.58 -17.14 -1.22
N ARG A 11 12.52 -17.94 -1.38
CA ARG A 11 11.38 -17.49 -2.16
C ARG A 11 10.85 -16.26 -1.45
N ALA A 12 10.81 -15.14 -2.15
CA ALA A 12 10.28 -13.88 -1.64
C ALA A 12 8.85 -14.08 -1.11
N ASN A 13 8.45 -13.26 -0.16
CA ASN A 13 7.06 -13.21 0.27
C ASN A 13 6.19 -12.66 -0.87
N VAL A 14 4.94 -13.06 -0.90
CA VAL A 14 3.93 -12.60 -1.87
C VAL A 14 2.97 -11.66 -1.17
N GLY A 15 2.84 -10.43 -1.66
CA GLY A 15 1.83 -9.49 -1.20
C GLY A 15 0.50 -9.75 -1.88
N ALA A 16 -0.58 -9.85 -1.11
CA ALA A 16 -1.95 -10.00 -1.60
C ALA A 16 -2.79 -8.79 -1.15
N PRO A 17 -2.99 -7.78 -2.01
CA PRO A 17 -3.81 -6.63 -1.67
C PRO A 17 -5.30 -6.99 -1.64
N THR A 18 -6.02 -6.39 -0.71
CA THR A 18 -7.47 -6.52 -0.57
C THR A 18 -8.09 -5.18 -0.22
N VAL A 19 -9.34 -4.97 -0.58
CA VAL A 19 -10.09 -3.75 -0.29
C VAL A 19 -11.40 -4.09 0.45
N PRO A 20 -12.04 -3.13 1.16
CA PRO A 20 -13.15 -3.43 2.07
C PRO A 20 -14.41 -4.01 1.41
N ALA A 21 -14.66 -3.71 0.12
CA ALA A 21 -15.85 -4.19 -0.55
C ALA A 21 -15.96 -5.72 -0.49
N LEU A 22 -17.13 -6.24 -0.11
CA LEU A 22 -17.34 -7.67 0.15
C LEU A 22 -16.94 -8.55 -1.03
N LYS A 23 -17.27 -8.14 -2.25
CA LYS A 23 -16.89 -8.90 -3.45
C LYS A 23 -15.37 -9.05 -3.56
N GLN A 24 -14.60 -7.98 -3.31
CA GLN A 24 -13.15 -8.03 -3.35
C GLN A 24 -12.55 -8.87 -2.22
N GLN A 25 -13.16 -8.87 -1.05
CA GLN A 25 -12.76 -9.80 0.01
C GLN A 25 -12.99 -11.26 -0.42
N GLN A 26 -14.10 -11.57 -1.07
CA GLN A 26 -14.38 -12.90 -1.63
C GLN A 26 -13.39 -13.28 -2.73
N ASP A 27 -13.05 -12.35 -3.63
CA ASP A 27 -12.03 -12.56 -4.66
C ASP A 27 -10.65 -12.82 -4.04
N THR A 28 -10.31 -12.13 -2.95
CA THR A 28 -9.08 -12.36 -2.19
C THR A 28 -9.06 -13.75 -1.57
N ILE A 29 -10.15 -14.20 -0.98
CA ILE A 29 -10.29 -15.56 -0.44
C ILE A 29 -10.05 -16.60 -1.54
N ALA A 30 -10.66 -16.42 -2.72
CA ALA A 30 -10.46 -17.31 -3.86
C ALA A 30 -8.99 -17.35 -4.30
N THR A 31 -8.32 -16.20 -4.34
CA THR A 31 -6.90 -16.09 -4.66
C THR A 31 -6.02 -16.81 -3.62
N LEU A 32 -6.30 -16.64 -2.34
CA LEU A 32 -5.58 -17.34 -1.28
C LEU A 32 -5.76 -18.86 -1.36
N ALA A 33 -6.97 -19.32 -1.65
CA ALA A 33 -7.26 -20.74 -1.85
C ALA A 33 -6.47 -21.31 -3.05
N GLU A 34 -6.39 -20.56 -4.15
CA GLU A 34 -5.61 -20.96 -5.33
C GLU A 34 -4.11 -21.00 -5.03
N LEU A 35 -3.56 -20.00 -4.34
CA LEU A 35 -2.15 -19.98 -3.92
C LEU A 35 -1.83 -21.16 -3.01
N SER A 36 -2.72 -21.50 -2.10
CA SER A 36 -2.59 -22.66 -1.23
C SER A 36 -2.60 -23.96 -2.04
N ARG A 37 -3.51 -24.08 -3.00
CA ARG A 37 -3.66 -25.25 -3.87
C ARG A 37 -2.40 -25.52 -4.71
N ILE A 38 -1.74 -24.48 -5.19
CA ILE A 38 -0.49 -24.62 -5.96
C ILE A 38 0.76 -24.76 -5.05
N GLY A 39 0.57 -24.83 -3.74
CA GLY A 39 1.62 -25.15 -2.77
C GLY A 39 2.43 -23.94 -2.26
N ILE A 40 1.88 -22.72 -2.34
CA ILE A 40 2.52 -21.57 -1.71
C ILE A 40 2.23 -21.62 -0.19
N PRO A 41 3.26 -21.69 0.67
CA PRO A 41 3.05 -21.75 2.11
C PRO A 41 2.39 -20.48 2.65
N ALA A 42 1.45 -20.62 3.59
CA ALA A 42 0.79 -19.50 4.26
C ALA A 42 1.79 -18.47 4.84
N ALA A 43 2.91 -18.94 5.37
CA ALA A 43 3.99 -18.10 5.91
C ALA A 43 4.64 -17.18 4.86
N LYS A 44 4.42 -17.42 3.57
CA LYS A 44 4.97 -16.64 2.46
C LYS A 44 3.97 -15.64 1.86
N ILE A 45 2.72 -15.71 2.26
CA ILE A 45 1.66 -14.81 1.78
C ILE A 45 1.39 -13.73 2.82
N ARG A 46 1.42 -12.48 2.39
CA ARG A 46 1.16 -11.30 3.23
C ARG A 46 -0.04 -10.55 2.69
N LEU A 47 -1.07 -10.35 3.51
CA LEU A 47 -2.19 -9.47 3.14
C LEU A 47 -1.79 -8.01 3.25
N VAL A 48 -2.29 -7.20 2.32
CA VAL A 48 -2.25 -5.75 2.37
C VAL A 48 -3.67 -5.23 2.40
N PHE A 49 -4.06 -4.65 3.52
CA PHE A 49 -5.38 -4.01 3.67
C PHE A 49 -5.35 -2.62 3.06
N ASN A 50 -5.91 -2.48 1.88
CA ASN A 50 -5.90 -1.24 1.10
C ASN A 50 -7.25 -0.51 1.19
N LEU A 51 -7.25 0.77 0.87
CA LEU A 51 -8.41 1.66 0.92
C LEU A 51 -9.10 1.68 2.29
N VAL A 52 -8.31 1.63 3.35
CA VAL A 52 -8.83 1.75 4.72
C VAL A 52 -9.22 3.20 4.97
N GLU A 53 -10.47 3.44 5.35
CA GLU A 53 -10.92 4.79 5.72
C GLU A 53 -10.38 5.21 7.07
N ASP A 54 -10.10 6.52 7.22
CA ASP A 54 -9.63 7.09 8.48
C ASP A 54 -10.65 6.84 9.61
N GLY A 55 -10.14 6.43 10.76
CA GLY A 55 -10.98 6.19 11.94
C GLY A 55 -11.77 4.87 11.92
N THR A 56 -11.65 4.05 10.85
CA THR A 56 -12.27 2.72 10.82
C THR A 56 -11.34 1.65 11.35
N ASP A 57 -11.92 0.65 12.00
CA ASP A 57 -11.21 -0.54 12.42
C ASP A 57 -11.05 -1.51 11.23
N VAL A 58 -9.80 -1.91 10.94
CA VAL A 58 -9.51 -2.89 9.90
C VAL A 58 -10.25 -4.19 10.13
N SER A 59 -10.39 -4.63 11.38
CA SER A 59 -11.08 -5.87 11.71
C SER A 59 -12.57 -5.83 11.38
N GLU A 60 -13.21 -4.67 11.46
CA GLU A 60 -14.61 -4.49 11.06
C GLU A 60 -14.75 -4.40 9.54
N SER A 61 -13.88 -3.61 8.91
CA SER A 61 -13.90 -3.39 7.45
C SER A 61 -13.62 -4.67 6.65
N PHE A 62 -12.85 -5.59 7.19
CA PHE A 62 -12.42 -6.83 6.55
C PHE A 62 -12.91 -8.08 7.29
N ASP A 63 -14.03 -7.99 7.98
CA ASP A 63 -14.56 -9.08 8.83
C ASP A 63 -14.73 -10.40 8.09
N ALA A 64 -15.28 -10.39 6.89
CA ALA A 64 -15.48 -11.60 6.10
C ALA A 64 -14.16 -12.32 5.78
N LEU A 65 -13.16 -11.58 5.34
CA LEU A 65 -11.84 -12.11 5.03
C LEU A 65 -11.11 -12.60 6.28
N LEU A 66 -11.13 -11.81 7.34
CA LEU A 66 -10.42 -12.14 8.59
C LEU A 66 -11.07 -13.34 9.30
N SER A 67 -12.39 -13.46 9.28
CA SER A 67 -13.10 -14.62 9.80
C SER A 67 -12.75 -15.89 9.03
N PHE A 68 -12.68 -15.81 7.70
CA PHE A 68 -12.25 -16.93 6.87
C PHE A 68 -10.82 -17.37 7.19
N ILE A 69 -9.88 -16.44 7.29
CA ILE A 69 -8.47 -16.73 7.58
C ILE A 69 -8.30 -17.35 8.97
N LYS A 70 -9.10 -16.94 9.93
CA LYS A 70 -9.09 -17.52 11.29
C LYS A 70 -9.44 -19.01 11.27
N GLU A 71 -10.40 -19.40 10.45
CA GLU A 71 -10.83 -20.81 10.30
C GLU A 71 -9.91 -21.59 9.33
N HIS A 72 -9.40 -20.92 8.31
CA HIS A 72 -8.56 -21.49 7.26
C HIS A 72 -7.25 -20.70 7.10
N PRO A 73 -6.20 -20.98 7.89
CA PRO A 73 -4.95 -20.20 7.89
C PRO A 73 -4.16 -20.37 6.60
N MET A 74 -4.47 -19.57 5.58
CA MET A 74 -3.83 -19.59 4.25
C MET A 74 -2.84 -18.44 4.02
N THR A 75 -2.69 -17.54 4.98
CA THR A 75 -1.83 -16.37 4.88
C THR A 75 -1.42 -15.88 6.27
N ARG A 76 -0.34 -15.08 6.32
CA ARG A 76 -0.03 -14.27 7.51
C ARG A 76 -0.63 -12.89 7.35
N ALA A 77 -1.57 -12.55 8.21
CA ALA A 77 -2.16 -11.22 8.29
C ALA A 77 -1.50 -10.40 9.40
N SER A 78 -1.18 -9.15 9.11
CA SER A 78 -0.74 -8.17 10.09
C SER A 78 -1.51 -6.88 9.89
N MET A 79 -2.09 -6.34 10.95
CA MET A 79 -2.81 -5.06 10.92
C MET A 79 -1.89 -3.87 10.57
N ARG A 80 -0.58 -4.05 10.60
CA ARG A 80 0.41 -3.07 10.16
C ARG A 80 0.55 -2.96 8.64
N CYS A 81 0.14 -3.99 7.88
CA CYS A 81 0.12 -3.98 6.42
C CYS A 81 -1.16 -3.30 5.93
N ARG A 82 -1.34 -2.03 6.26
CA ARG A 82 -2.53 -1.25 5.90
C ARG A 82 -2.17 0.02 5.15
N LEU A 83 -2.98 0.39 4.18
CA LEU A 83 -2.89 1.63 3.41
C LEU A 83 -4.25 2.33 3.43
N GLY A 84 -4.27 3.60 3.82
CA GLY A 84 -5.48 4.42 3.79
C GLY A 84 -5.90 4.81 2.39
N ALA A 85 -7.17 5.13 2.22
CA ALA A 85 -7.66 5.84 1.05
C ALA A 85 -7.02 7.23 1.03
N ASN A 86 -6.41 7.62 -0.10
CA ASN A 86 -5.74 8.92 -0.22
C ASN A 86 -5.82 9.42 -1.66
N GLU A 87 -6.23 10.67 -1.84
CA GLU A 87 -6.34 11.29 -3.17
C GLU A 87 -4.99 11.46 -3.88
N ILE A 88 -3.85 11.34 -3.16
CA ILE A 88 -2.53 11.42 -3.78
C ILE A 88 -2.35 10.41 -4.90
N TYR A 89 -2.90 9.21 -4.75
CA TYR A 89 -2.77 8.16 -5.75
C TYR A 89 -3.44 8.52 -7.08
N GLU A 90 -4.58 9.20 -7.03
CA GLU A 90 -5.22 9.70 -8.26
C GLU A 90 -4.47 10.90 -8.86
N ARG A 91 -3.88 11.76 -8.01
CA ARG A 91 -3.11 12.92 -8.47
C ARG A 91 -1.84 12.54 -9.22
N VAL A 92 -1.18 11.43 -8.83
CA VAL A 92 0.07 10.97 -9.45
C VAL A 92 -0.12 9.88 -10.49
N LYS A 93 -1.34 9.38 -10.64
CA LYS A 93 -1.69 8.34 -11.61
C LYS A 93 -1.30 8.75 -13.04
N GLY A 94 -0.59 7.88 -13.73
CA GLY A 94 -0.12 8.15 -15.09
C GLY A 94 1.02 9.16 -15.19
N THR A 95 1.56 9.62 -14.07
CA THR A 95 2.75 10.47 -14.02
C THR A 95 3.98 9.65 -13.64
N SER A 96 5.17 10.22 -13.85
CA SER A 96 6.45 9.65 -13.37
C SER A 96 6.85 10.20 -12.00
N THR A 97 5.90 10.69 -11.21
CA THR A 97 6.16 11.32 -9.92
C THR A 97 6.63 10.30 -8.88
N ASP A 98 7.77 10.56 -8.26
CA ASP A 98 8.26 9.82 -7.11
C ASP A 98 7.74 10.46 -5.82
N LEU A 99 6.91 9.73 -5.08
CA LEU A 99 6.30 10.23 -3.83
C LEU A 99 7.34 10.52 -2.75
N ALA A 100 8.40 9.72 -2.67
CA ALA A 100 9.46 9.95 -1.68
C ALA A 100 10.23 11.24 -1.96
N GLU A 101 10.54 11.50 -3.24
CA GLU A 101 11.17 12.75 -3.67
C GLU A 101 10.24 13.95 -3.43
N LEU A 102 8.97 13.81 -3.74
CA LEU A 102 7.98 14.86 -3.53
C LEU A 102 7.81 15.18 -2.04
N ALA A 103 7.82 14.19 -1.17
CA ALA A 103 7.75 14.38 0.28
C ALA A 103 8.96 15.13 0.84
N LYS A 104 10.12 15.03 0.18
CA LYS A 104 11.37 15.72 0.56
C LYS A 104 11.53 17.10 -0.07
N ASP A 105 10.62 17.51 -0.94
CA ASP A 105 10.68 18.81 -1.60
C ASP A 105 10.55 19.94 -0.57
N GLU A 106 11.60 20.74 -0.42
CA GLU A 106 11.69 21.85 0.54
C GLU A 106 11.33 23.21 -0.08
N THR A 107 10.81 23.23 -1.30
CA THR A 107 10.41 24.47 -1.99
C THR A 107 9.44 25.29 -1.13
N ASP A 108 9.71 26.57 -0.94
CA ASP A 108 8.80 27.49 -0.26
C ASP A 108 7.69 27.95 -1.22
N TYR A 109 6.72 27.08 -1.42
CA TYR A 109 5.55 27.38 -2.27
C TYR A 109 4.71 28.55 -1.74
N LYS A 110 4.67 28.79 -0.43
CA LYS A 110 3.93 29.90 0.14
C LYS A 110 4.54 31.24 -0.30
N ALA A 111 5.87 31.34 -0.24
CA ALA A 111 6.57 32.53 -0.71
C ALA A 111 6.37 32.75 -2.22
N GLN A 112 6.44 31.68 -3.02
CA GLN A 112 6.19 31.75 -4.46
C GLN A 112 4.75 32.17 -4.79
N ILE A 113 3.75 31.66 -4.07
CA ILE A 113 2.35 32.07 -4.24
C ILE A 113 2.17 33.54 -3.92
N ALA A 114 2.84 34.05 -2.88
CA ALA A 114 2.72 35.45 -2.46
C ALA A 114 3.18 36.42 -3.56
N VAL A 115 4.19 36.04 -4.35
CA VAL A 115 4.78 36.91 -5.40
C VAL A 115 4.34 36.56 -6.81
N ALA A 116 3.55 35.49 -7.00
CA ALA A 116 3.07 35.09 -8.31
C ALA A 116 2.19 36.20 -8.95
N PRO A 117 2.36 36.49 -10.25
CA PRO A 117 1.74 37.66 -10.88
C PRO A 117 0.25 37.50 -11.13
N ASP A 118 -0.26 36.28 -11.31
CA ASP A 118 -1.65 36.04 -11.64
C ASP A 118 -2.26 34.82 -10.87
N ILE A 119 -3.59 34.72 -10.96
CA ILE A 119 -4.34 33.65 -10.26
C ILE A 119 -3.99 32.27 -10.80
N SER A 120 -3.75 32.13 -12.10
CA SER A 120 -3.42 30.84 -12.71
C SER A 120 -2.13 30.26 -12.16
N GLU A 121 -1.08 31.06 -12.04
CA GLU A 121 0.18 30.65 -11.42
C GLU A 121 0.02 30.35 -9.94
N LYS A 122 -0.73 31.17 -9.20
CA LYS A 122 -1.05 30.91 -7.78
C LYS A 122 -1.75 29.57 -7.58
N LEU A 123 -2.70 29.22 -8.43
CA LEU A 123 -3.42 27.94 -8.36
C LEU A 123 -2.50 26.76 -8.65
N VAL A 124 -1.62 26.85 -9.65
CA VAL A 124 -0.64 25.80 -9.94
C VAL A 124 0.28 25.55 -8.76
N LEU A 125 0.80 26.61 -8.15
CA LEU A 125 1.67 26.51 -6.97
C LEU A 125 0.93 25.98 -5.75
N ALA A 126 -0.33 26.37 -5.55
CA ALA A 126 -1.17 25.85 -4.48
C ALA A 126 -1.44 24.35 -4.64
N GLN A 127 -1.67 23.88 -5.86
CA GLN A 127 -1.83 22.46 -6.15
C GLN A 127 -0.55 21.67 -5.88
N LYS A 128 0.60 22.21 -6.26
CA LYS A 128 1.93 21.59 -5.94
C LYS A 128 2.12 21.48 -4.44
N LEU A 129 1.81 22.53 -3.68
CA LEU A 129 1.89 22.53 -2.22
C LEU A 129 0.97 21.48 -1.60
N ALA A 130 -0.27 21.40 -2.06
CA ALA A 130 -1.25 20.41 -1.59
C ALA A 130 -0.78 18.98 -1.88
N THR A 131 -0.29 18.71 -3.08
CA THR A 131 0.23 17.40 -3.48
C THR A 131 1.45 17.00 -2.64
N ARG A 132 2.37 17.93 -2.39
CA ARG A 132 3.51 17.67 -1.49
C ARG A 132 3.08 17.32 -0.07
N ARG A 133 2.10 18.01 0.49
CA ARG A 133 1.58 17.72 1.84
C ARG A 133 0.95 16.34 1.92
N LEU A 134 0.21 15.94 0.90
CA LEU A 134 -0.35 14.58 0.81
C LEU A 134 0.75 13.53 0.72
N ALA A 135 1.79 13.75 -0.08
CA ALA A 135 2.94 12.86 -0.20
C ALA A 135 3.66 12.72 1.15
N ALA A 136 3.92 13.83 1.84
CA ALA A 136 4.55 13.81 3.15
C ALA A 136 3.74 13.04 4.20
N GLY A 137 2.41 13.05 4.10
CA GLY A 137 1.53 12.28 4.98
C GLY A 137 1.49 10.78 4.65
N VAL A 138 1.55 10.41 3.38
CA VAL A 138 1.39 9.01 2.94
C VAL A 138 2.70 8.20 2.95
N VAL A 139 3.85 8.84 2.76
CA VAL A 139 5.15 8.13 2.68
C VAL A 139 5.46 7.32 3.94
N PRO A 140 5.30 7.85 5.18
CA PRO A 140 5.50 7.05 6.39
C PRO A 140 4.59 5.82 6.46
N GLU A 141 3.33 5.93 6.04
CA GLU A 141 2.39 4.81 6.00
C GLU A 141 2.83 3.74 4.99
N LEU A 142 3.30 4.15 3.80
CA LEU A 142 3.86 3.25 2.80
C LEU A 142 5.11 2.54 3.32
N ASP A 143 6.00 3.25 3.99
CA ASP A 143 7.22 2.68 4.57
C ASP A 143 6.91 1.66 5.66
N ASP A 144 5.96 1.93 6.54
CA ASP A 144 5.51 1.02 7.58
C ASP A 144 4.87 -0.24 6.99
N CYS A 145 4.01 -0.08 5.99
CA CYS A 145 3.39 -1.19 5.28
C CYS A 145 4.45 -2.05 4.59
N PHE A 146 5.38 -1.44 3.86
CA PHE A 146 6.45 -2.14 3.17
C PHE A 146 7.34 -2.92 4.14
N ALA A 147 7.72 -2.32 5.27
CA ALA A 147 8.49 -2.99 6.31
C ALA A 147 7.75 -4.21 6.89
N ALA A 148 6.44 -4.08 7.11
CA ALA A 148 5.61 -5.15 7.65
C ALA A 148 5.39 -6.31 6.66
N LEU A 149 5.54 -6.07 5.36
CA LEU A 149 5.44 -7.10 4.32
C LEU A 149 6.64 -8.05 4.28
N GLU A 150 7.82 -7.62 4.74
CA GLU A 150 9.04 -8.45 4.76
C GLU A 150 9.33 -9.10 3.38
N LEU A 151 9.28 -8.30 2.30
CA LEU A 151 9.38 -8.79 0.92
C LEU A 151 10.82 -9.11 0.47
N SER A 152 11.81 -8.93 1.28
CA SER A 152 13.24 -9.19 0.98
C SER A 152 13.63 -10.66 1.05
#